data_22e5123b7509151bb9b86dcf398e164b
#
_entry.id   22e5123b7509151bb9b86dcf398e164b
#
_cell.length_a   1.000
_cell.length_b   1.000
_cell.length_c   1.000
_cell.angle_alpha   90.00
_cell.angle_beta   90.00
_cell.angle_gamma   90.00
#
_symmetry.space_group_name_H-M   'P 1'
#
loop_
_entity.id
_entity.type
_entity.pdbx_description
1 polymer ?
#
loop_
_entity_poly.entity_id
_entity_poly.type
_entity_poly.pdbx_seq_one_letter_code
_entity_poly.pdbx_strand_id
1 'polypeptide(L)'
;MNLYSWLQIHNRLRPNKVAIKYHDKGLTYAELFHLTDSLGSALRNAGIKRDDHVTIMLPNIPEFVISYMAIIGIGAIVTPVNPSYTSYELKHILSDSGSQGIIIEHNNKETYEAIHKECPQKVLITVGQDGDFSKWVSSAGKGIVEEREPDDVAVMIYSSGLTGYSMGAMLTQGNLMHQSDLLRLCADGDDTDTTLAIIPLFHSFSATANMLTMLRLGGAIYLMKKLDFKELRHVLLEGGITTISAVPTLFYGLVHHPDLNDIEYSGMSTLVAGGSALSFEIYNAFKERFHAEIRQGYGITEASPVCSVNRKHAPIKPTSIGLPVPEVDAKIVDDSSNALNPHETGELLFRGPNIMKGYYRHPLETSEIIKDGWLHTGDIGYMDEDGYLFITGYKKDMIITSGFNVYSREVTSVLNSLPGISDSAIIGEPDLMRGSIIRAFVVSDDPSITEDDVKKFARKHLASYKTPRKVDFVSEIPRDEKGKVIPDLLRRS
;
A
#
# COMPACT_ATOMS: atom_id res chain seq x y z
N MET A 1 3.79 19.98 14.52
CA MET A 1 3.50 20.26 13.07
C MET A 1 2.56 19.19 12.56
N ASN A 2 1.58 19.53 11.72
CA ASN A 2 0.59 18.57 11.18
C ASN A 2 0.75 18.50 9.66
N LEU A 3 0.70 17.31 9.05
CA LEU A 3 0.79 17.11 7.59
C LEU A 3 -0.22 17.98 6.81
N TYR A 4 -1.39 18.24 7.39
CA TYR A 4 -2.40 19.16 6.83
C TYR A 4 -1.87 20.58 6.58
N SER A 5 -0.83 21.01 7.29
CA SER A 5 -0.23 22.35 7.11
C SER A 5 0.27 22.58 5.68
N TRP A 6 0.58 21.53 4.93
CA TRP A 6 0.97 21.64 3.51
C TRP A 6 -0.14 22.20 2.66
N LEU A 7 -1.39 21.79 2.89
CA LEU A 7 -2.54 22.33 2.18
C LEU A 7 -2.75 23.81 2.52
N GLN A 8 -2.53 24.24 3.77
CA GLN A 8 -2.61 25.65 4.17
C GLN A 8 -1.54 26.47 3.46
N ILE A 9 -0.30 25.95 3.40
CA ILE A 9 0.82 26.61 2.72
C ILE A 9 0.51 26.78 1.24
N HIS A 10 0.08 25.73 0.54
CA HIS A 10 -0.17 25.79 -0.90
C HIS A 10 -1.45 26.55 -1.26
N ASN A 11 -2.49 26.51 -0.40
CA ASN A 11 -3.65 27.40 -0.54
C ASN A 11 -3.24 28.89 -0.50
N ARG A 12 -2.24 29.24 0.33
CA ARG A 12 -1.74 30.61 0.42
C ARG A 12 -0.82 30.99 -0.74
N LEU A 13 0.12 30.10 -1.09
CA LEU A 13 1.19 30.39 -2.06
C LEU A 13 0.74 30.22 -3.51
N ARG A 14 -0.14 29.26 -3.78
CA ARG A 14 -0.53 28.85 -5.14
C ARG A 14 -2.00 28.38 -5.22
N PRO A 15 -2.97 29.22 -4.79
CA PRO A 15 -4.38 28.81 -4.63
C PRO A 15 -4.99 28.25 -5.93
N ASN A 16 -4.66 28.83 -7.06
CA ASN A 16 -5.23 28.50 -8.37
C ASN A 16 -4.52 27.34 -9.09
N LYS A 17 -3.42 26.79 -8.51
CA LYS A 17 -2.73 25.65 -9.08
C LYS A 17 -3.56 24.39 -8.89
N VAL A 18 -3.67 23.57 -9.93
CA VAL A 18 -4.33 22.25 -9.85
C VAL A 18 -3.52 21.33 -8.95
N ALA A 19 -4.16 20.81 -7.91
CA ALA A 19 -3.60 19.85 -6.97
C ALA A 19 -4.00 18.40 -7.34
N ILE A 20 -5.24 18.22 -7.82
CA ILE A 20 -5.76 16.91 -8.20
C ILE A 20 -6.36 17.00 -9.59
N LYS A 21 -6.02 16.03 -10.45
CA LYS A 21 -6.66 15.78 -11.74
C LYS A 21 -7.41 14.44 -11.64
N TYR A 22 -8.65 14.42 -12.09
CA TYR A 22 -9.47 13.20 -12.11
C TYR A 22 -10.40 13.24 -13.33
N HIS A 23 -10.17 12.38 -14.31
CA HIS A 23 -10.74 12.50 -15.65
C HIS A 23 -10.52 13.92 -16.21
N ASP A 24 -11.56 14.57 -16.74
CA ASP A 24 -11.50 15.92 -17.30
C ASP A 24 -11.65 17.03 -16.24
N LYS A 25 -11.65 16.70 -14.95
CA LYS A 25 -11.81 17.65 -13.85
C LYS A 25 -10.51 17.90 -13.11
N GLY A 26 -10.30 19.15 -12.71
CA GLY A 26 -9.20 19.54 -11.84
C GLY A 26 -9.73 20.17 -10.56
N LEU A 27 -9.13 19.83 -9.41
CA LEU A 27 -9.28 20.57 -8.16
C LEU A 27 -8.03 21.39 -7.90
N THR A 28 -8.20 22.70 -7.71
CA THR A 28 -7.12 23.59 -7.28
C THR A 28 -6.76 23.38 -5.81
N TYR A 29 -5.60 23.88 -5.39
CA TYR A 29 -5.21 23.86 -3.97
C TYR A 29 -6.22 24.61 -3.09
N ALA A 30 -6.82 25.71 -3.58
CA ALA A 30 -7.87 26.43 -2.84
C ALA A 30 -9.13 25.58 -2.66
N GLU A 31 -9.62 24.93 -3.71
CA GLU A 31 -10.79 24.06 -3.65
C GLU A 31 -10.53 22.83 -2.77
N LEU A 32 -9.37 22.18 -2.94
CA LEU A 32 -8.97 21.03 -2.11
C LEU A 32 -8.90 21.43 -0.62
N PHE A 33 -8.29 22.59 -0.32
CA PHE A 33 -8.22 23.11 1.05
C PHE A 33 -9.62 23.35 1.62
N HIS A 34 -10.52 24.02 0.88
CA HIS A 34 -11.88 24.30 1.32
C HIS A 34 -12.69 23.04 1.60
N LEU A 35 -12.66 22.07 0.69
CA LEU A 35 -13.38 20.80 0.86
C LEU A 35 -12.87 20.02 2.06
N THR A 36 -11.55 19.99 2.23
CA THR A 36 -10.88 19.29 3.34
C THR A 36 -11.21 19.95 4.69
N ASP A 37 -11.18 21.29 4.75
CA ASP A 37 -11.50 22.07 5.95
C ASP A 37 -12.97 21.91 6.34
N SER A 38 -13.87 21.93 5.36
CA SER A 38 -15.29 21.72 5.56
C SER A 38 -15.58 20.33 6.12
N LEU A 39 -14.99 19.28 5.53
CA LEU A 39 -15.15 17.91 6.02
C LEU A 39 -14.58 17.74 7.42
N GLY A 40 -13.40 18.29 7.70
CA GLY A 40 -12.79 18.22 9.03
C GLY A 40 -13.67 18.87 10.11
N SER A 41 -14.24 20.05 9.80
CA SER A 41 -15.19 20.74 10.69
C SER A 41 -16.45 19.91 10.91
N ALA A 42 -17.00 19.30 9.86
CA ALA A 42 -18.19 18.45 9.96
C ALA A 42 -17.93 17.18 10.80
N LEU A 43 -16.79 16.55 10.62
CA LEU A 43 -16.37 15.38 11.42
C LEU A 43 -16.25 15.73 12.91
N ARG A 44 -15.63 16.87 13.27
CA ARG A 44 -15.58 17.34 14.65
C ARG A 44 -16.97 17.62 15.25
N ASN A 45 -17.84 18.28 14.48
CA ASN A 45 -19.20 18.57 14.90
C ASN A 45 -20.00 17.26 15.11
N ALA A 46 -19.69 16.20 14.36
CA ALA A 46 -20.28 14.87 14.52
C ALA A 46 -19.65 14.08 15.69
N GLY A 47 -18.69 14.65 16.40
CA GLY A 47 -18.09 14.07 17.62
C GLY A 47 -16.83 13.24 17.39
N ILE A 48 -16.19 13.32 16.22
CA ILE A 48 -14.85 12.78 16.01
C ILE A 48 -13.83 13.67 16.73
N LYS A 49 -12.97 13.04 17.50
CA LYS A 49 -11.98 13.72 18.36
C LYS A 49 -10.55 13.42 17.92
N ARG A 50 -9.60 14.15 18.53
CA ARG A 50 -8.18 13.81 18.46
C ARG A 50 -7.96 12.35 18.85
N ASP A 51 -7.10 11.66 18.09
CA ASP A 51 -6.71 10.25 18.25
C ASP A 51 -7.83 9.23 18.00
N ASP A 52 -9.06 9.66 17.64
CA ASP A 52 -10.08 8.75 17.14
C ASP A 52 -9.68 8.20 15.77
N HIS A 53 -9.91 6.92 15.54
CA HIS A 53 -9.70 6.31 14.23
C HIS A 53 -10.90 6.56 13.31
N VAL A 54 -10.63 6.91 12.05
CA VAL A 54 -11.65 7.03 10.99
C VAL A 54 -11.22 6.18 9.79
N THR A 55 -12.05 5.23 9.43
CA THR A 55 -11.79 4.31 8.32
C THR A 55 -12.18 4.96 6.99
N ILE A 56 -11.29 4.83 5.98
CA ILE A 56 -11.57 5.23 4.59
C ILE A 56 -11.57 3.98 3.72
N MET A 57 -12.73 3.65 3.13
CA MET A 57 -12.92 2.53 2.22
C MET A 57 -13.31 3.05 0.83
N LEU A 58 -12.38 3.76 0.19
CA LEU A 58 -12.56 4.43 -1.09
C LEU A 58 -11.48 4.03 -2.10
N PRO A 59 -11.77 3.98 -3.41
CA PRO A 59 -10.77 3.88 -4.46
C PRO A 59 -10.01 5.21 -4.67
N ASN A 60 -9.16 5.27 -5.71
CA ASN A 60 -8.45 6.50 -6.09
C ASN A 60 -9.39 7.54 -6.70
N ILE A 61 -10.04 8.30 -5.86
CA ILE A 61 -10.94 9.41 -6.21
C ILE A 61 -10.62 10.65 -5.35
N PRO A 62 -11.01 11.85 -5.75
CA PRO A 62 -10.71 13.08 -5.00
C PRO A 62 -11.18 13.02 -3.55
N GLU A 63 -12.30 12.39 -3.27
CA GLU A 63 -12.88 12.24 -1.93
C GLU A 63 -11.97 11.43 -1.00
N PHE A 64 -11.13 10.52 -1.53
CA PHE A 64 -10.13 9.84 -0.72
C PHE A 64 -9.10 10.83 -0.16
N VAL A 65 -8.54 11.69 -1.02
CA VAL A 65 -7.53 12.68 -0.63
C VAL A 65 -8.13 13.71 0.34
N ILE A 66 -9.34 14.19 0.05
CA ILE A 66 -10.08 15.13 0.91
C ILE A 66 -10.29 14.52 2.29
N SER A 67 -10.79 13.29 2.35
CA SER A 67 -11.07 12.57 3.61
C SER A 67 -9.79 12.32 4.41
N TYR A 68 -8.73 11.86 3.74
CA TYR A 68 -7.45 11.55 4.35
C TYR A 68 -6.86 12.79 5.03
N MET A 69 -6.82 13.91 4.32
CA MET A 69 -6.27 15.15 4.85
C MET A 69 -7.20 15.81 5.89
N ALA A 70 -8.52 15.69 5.78
CA ALA A 70 -9.47 16.19 6.77
C ALA A 70 -9.32 15.49 8.12
N ILE A 71 -9.21 14.16 8.11
CA ILE A 71 -9.01 13.36 9.32
C ILE A 71 -7.69 13.73 10.01
N ILE A 72 -6.59 13.82 9.25
CA ILE A 72 -5.29 14.27 9.77
C ILE A 72 -5.40 15.70 10.32
N GLY A 73 -6.08 16.60 9.61
CA GLY A 73 -6.23 18.00 10.00
C GLY A 73 -6.85 18.19 11.37
N ILE A 74 -7.84 17.39 11.72
CA ILE A 74 -8.49 17.40 13.05
C ILE A 74 -7.76 16.61 14.13
N GLY A 75 -6.59 16.05 13.82
CA GLY A 75 -5.79 15.25 14.74
C GLY A 75 -6.32 13.84 14.97
N ALA A 76 -7.24 13.36 14.15
CA ALA A 76 -7.70 11.97 14.14
C ALA A 76 -6.75 11.08 13.31
N ILE A 77 -6.89 9.77 13.42
CA ILE A 77 -6.03 8.77 12.78
C ILE A 77 -6.75 8.18 11.57
N VAL A 78 -6.13 8.27 10.40
CA VAL A 78 -6.63 7.64 9.17
C VAL A 78 -6.40 6.14 9.22
N THR A 79 -7.45 5.36 8.96
CA THR A 79 -7.36 3.90 8.78
C THR A 79 -7.83 3.55 7.36
N PRO A 80 -6.94 3.61 6.35
CA PRO A 80 -7.34 3.32 4.97
C PRO A 80 -7.43 1.82 4.76
N VAL A 81 -8.49 1.38 4.08
CA VAL A 81 -8.75 -0.04 3.82
C VAL A 81 -9.11 -0.29 2.35
N ASN A 82 -8.85 -1.49 1.89
CA ASN A 82 -9.14 -1.90 0.52
C ASN A 82 -10.66 -1.92 0.27
N PRO A 83 -11.19 -1.19 -0.74
CA PRO A 83 -12.61 -1.21 -1.10
C PRO A 83 -13.15 -2.58 -1.50
N SER A 84 -12.28 -3.54 -1.82
CA SER A 84 -12.67 -4.91 -2.16
C SER A 84 -12.74 -5.85 -0.95
N TYR A 85 -12.52 -5.34 0.27
CA TYR A 85 -12.68 -6.17 1.47
C TYR A 85 -14.12 -6.62 1.68
N THR A 86 -14.25 -7.85 2.13
CA THR A 86 -15.52 -8.43 2.54
C THR A 86 -15.99 -7.87 3.88
N SER A 87 -17.24 -8.11 4.23
CA SER A 87 -17.77 -7.75 5.56
C SER A 87 -16.97 -8.40 6.69
N TYR A 88 -16.44 -9.62 6.48
CA TYR A 88 -15.61 -10.32 7.44
C TYR A 88 -14.28 -9.59 7.71
N GLU A 89 -13.56 -9.19 6.67
CA GLU A 89 -12.29 -8.46 6.79
C GLU A 89 -12.52 -7.06 7.37
N LEU A 90 -13.56 -6.35 6.89
CA LEU A 90 -13.92 -5.02 7.38
C LEU A 90 -14.28 -5.05 8.87
N LYS A 91 -15.05 -6.06 9.32
CA LYS A 91 -15.42 -6.23 10.73
C LYS A 91 -14.18 -6.35 11.62
N HIS A 92 -13.21 -7.14 11.20
CA HIS A 92 -11.96 -7.29 11.96
C HIS A 92 -11.29 -5.92 12.15
N ILE A 93 -11.10 -5.16 11.08
CA ILE A 93 -10.41 -3.86 11.14
C ILE A 93 -11.18 -2.84 11.98
N LEU A 94 -12.50 -2.72 11.79
CA LEU A 94 -13.33 -1.78 12.54
C LEU A 94 -13.33 -2.08 14.05
N SER A 95 -13.35 -3.38 14.40
CA SER A 95 -13.34 -3.82 15.81
C SER A 95 -11.99 -3.62 16.46
N ASP A 96 -10.90 -3.99 15.77
CA ASP A 96 -9.55 -3.87 16.29
C ASP A 96 -9.12 -2.40 16.43
N SER A 97 -9.32 -1.59 15.38
CA SER A 97 -9.01 -0.16 15.42
C SER A 97 -9.89 0.63 16.38
N GLY A 98 -11.08 0.14 16.69
CA GLY A 98 -12.10 0.90 17.43
C GLY A 98 -12.55 2.14 16.63
N SER A 99 -12.60 2.04 15.31
CA SER A 99 -12.94 3.15 14.40
C SER A 99 -14.24 3.83 14.80
N GLN A 100 -14.22 5.17 14.91
CA GLN A 100 -15.38 5.97 15.31
C GLN A 100 -16.19 6.46 14.09
N GLY A 101 -15.60 6.43 12.90
CA GLY A 101 -16.23 6.83 11.66
C GLY A 101 -15.79 5.95 10.50
N ILE A 102 -16.63 5.88 9.47
CA ILE A 102 -16.30 5.25 8.19
C ILE A 102 -16.76 6.11 7.04
N ILE A 103 -15.89 6.29 6.05
CA ILE A 103 -16.17 6.94 4.77
C ILE A 103 -16.02 5.87 3.69
N ILE A 104 -17.11 5.57 3.00
CA ILE A 104 -17.21 4.40 2.14
C ILE A 104 -17.87 4.76 0.80
N GLU A 105 -17.47 4.11 -0.30
CA GLU A 105 -18.18 4.24 -1.57
C GLU A 105 -19.61 3.68 -1.43
N HIS A 106 -20.61 4.39 -1.95
CA HIS A 106 -22.02 4.00 -1.82
C HIS A 106 -22.27 2.55 -2.27
N ASN A 107 -21.61 2.12 -3.32
CA ASN A 107 -21.70 0.75 -3.84
C ASN A 107 -21.20 -0.33 -2.84
N ASN A 108 -20.40 0.05 -1.86
CA ASN A 108 -19.88 -0.85 -0.82
C ASN A 108 -20.66 -0.74 0.50
N LYS A 109 -21.73 0.07 0.53
CA LYS A 109 -22.53 0.33 1.75
C LYS A 109 -23.09 -0.95 2.34
N GLU A 110 -23.57 -1.89 1.53
CA GLU A 110 -24.07 -3.18 1.97
C GLU A 110 -23.04 -4.01 2.74
N THR A 111 -21.76 -3.90 2.36
CA THR A 111 -20.64 -4.57 3.08
C THR A 111 -20.55 -4.10 4.52
N TYR A 112 -20.75 -2.80 4.78
CA TYR A 112 -20.79 -2.22 6.11
C TYR A 112 -22.11 -2.52 6.83
N GLU A 113 -23.25 -2.40 6.15
CA GLU A 113 -24.57 -2.65 6.73
C GLU A 113 -24.72 -4.08 7.28
N ALA A 114 -24.02 -5.04 6.67
CA ALA A 114 -24.01 -6.44 7.14
C ALA A 114 -23.41 -6.59 8.54
N ILE A 115 -22.57 -5.64 8.99
CA ILE A 115 -21.79 -5.73 10.24
C ILE A 115 -22.01 -4.57 11.22
N HIS A 116 -22.68 -3.49 10.82
CA HIS A 116 -22.76 -2.26 11.61
C HIS A 116 -23.41 -2.44 12.99
N LYS A 117 -24.29 -3.44 13.16
CA LYS A 117 -24.88 -3.75 14.46
C LYS A 117 -23.89 -4.30 15.47
N GLU A 118 -22.84 -4.99 14.98
CA GLU A 118 -21.80 -5.61 15.80
C GLU A 118 -20.62 -4.65 16.06
N CYS A 119 -20.37 -3.73 15.12
CA CYS A 119 -19.34 -2.70 15.24
C CYS A 119 -19.87 -1.33 14.73
N PRO A 120 -20.72 -0.65 15.51
CA PRO A 120 -21.33 0.61 15.10
C PRO A 120 -20.32 1.76 15.13
N GLN A 121 -20.33 2.62 14.11
CA GLN A 121 -19.58 3.87 14.07
C GLN A 121 -20.52 5.06 14.35
N LYS A 122 -19.97 6.12 14.96
CA LYS A 122 -20.71 7.38 15.20
C LYS A 122 -21.01 8.11 13.90
N VAL A 123 -20.13 7.97 12.90
CA VAL A 123 -20.19 8.65 11.62
C VAL A 123 -20.12 7.64 10.48
N LEU A 124 -21.10 7.69 9.60
CA LEU A 124 -21.08 7.00 8.30
C LEU A 124 -21.23 8.05 7.20
N ILE A 125 -20.27 8.13 6.30
CA ILE A 125 -20.30 9.00 5.11
C ILE A 125 -20.25 8.12 3.88
N THR A 126 -21.18 8.33 2.95
CA THR A 126 -21.24 7.60 1.69
C THR A 126 -20.83 8.49 0.52
N VAL A 127 -19.98 7.97 -0.37
CA VAL A 127 -19.44 8.68 -1.53
C VAL A 127 -20.00 8.07 -2.82
N GLY A 128 -20.35 8.90 -3.79
CA GLY A 128 -20.90 8.50 -5.09
C GLY A 128 -22.21 9.20 -5.41
N GLN A 129 -22.89 8.78 -6.49
CA GLN A 129 -24.06 9.47 -7.04
C GLN A 129 -25.19 9.59 -6.01
N ASP A 130 -25.45 8.52 -5.24
CA ASP A 130 -26.48 8.48 -4.21
C ASP A 130 -25.91 8.64 -2.78
N GLY A 131 -24.65 9.10 -2.70
CA GLY A 131 -23.97 9.33 -1.44
C GLY A 131 -24.28 10.68 -0.83
N ASP A 132 -23.94 10.85 0.44
CA ASP A 132 -24.18 12.07 1.21
C ASP A 132 -22.92 12.92 1.43
N PHE A 133 -21.76 12.55 0.87
CA PHE A 133 -20.49 13.26 1.01
C PHE A 133 -20.60 14.75 0.71
N SER A 134 -21.34 15.13 -0.34
CA SER A 134 -21.55 16.53 -0.71
C SER A 134 -22.18 17.37 0.39
N LYS A 135 -23.03 16.78 1.23
CA LYS A 135 -23.65 17.44 2.38
C LYS A 135 -22.62 17.73 3.47
N TRP A 136 -21.65 16.83 3.65
CA TRP A 136 -20.58 16.95 4.66
C TRP A 136 -19.58 18.05 4.33
N VAL A 137 -19.39 18.36 3.03
CA VAL A 137 -18.47 19.40 2.56
C VAL A 137 -19.18 20.70 2.16
N SER A 138 -20.49 20.81 2.33
CA SER A 138 -21.29 21.97 1.90
C SER A 138 -21.23 23.17 2.84
N SER A 139 -20.83 22.98 4.10
CA SER A 139 -20.71 24.07 5.08
C SER A 139 -19.28 24.61 5.10
N ALA A 140 -19.13 25.92 5.18
CA ALA A 140 -17.81 26.53 5.32
C ALA A 140 -17.11 26.03 6.59
N GLY A 141 -15.94 25.43 6.43
CA GLY A 141 -15.08 25.03 7.53
C GLY A 141 -14.50 26.24 8.27
N LYS A 142 -14.14 26.08 9.51
CA LYS A 142 -13.56 27.11 10.37
C LYS A 142 -12.07 26.89 10.65
N GLY A 143 -11.36 26.18 9.77
CA GLY A 143 -9.90 26.06 9.81
C GLY A 143 -9.37 25.56 11.15
N ILE A 144 -9.75 24.39 11.57
CA ILE A 144 -9.23 23.84 12.82
C ILE A 144 -8.13 22.83 12.54
N VAL A 145 -6.90 23.30 12.51
CA VAL A 145 -5.74 22.41 12.49
C VAL A 145 -5.35 22.07 13.91
N GLU A 146 -5.37 20.79 14.24
CA GLU A 146 -4.87 20.30 15.51
C GLU A 146 -3.35 20.24 15.47
N GLU A 147 -2.68 20.82 16.43
CA GLU A 147 -1.23 20.68 16.56
C GLU A 147 -0.87 19.24 16.94
N ARG A 148 0.14 18.69 16.24
CA ARG A 148 0.62 17.33 16.46
C ARG A 148 2.14 17.33 16.63
N GLU A 149 2.62 16.43 17.46
CA GLU A 149 4.04 16.15 17.61
C GLU A 149 4.50 15.16 16.53
N PRO A 150 5.79 15.14 16.18
CA PRO A 150 6.32 14.18 15.20
C PRO A 150 6.01 12.71 15.53
N ASP A 151 5.92 12.36 16.80
CA ASP A 151 5.68 11.01 17.32
C ASP A 151 4.19 10.64 17.43
N ASP A 152 3.30 11.59 17.15
CA ASP A 152 1.86 11.33 17.11
C ASP A 152 1.49 10.50 15.89
N VAL A 153 0.66 9.47 16.08
CA VAL A 153 0.17 8.63 14.99
C VAL A 153 -0.77 9.44 14.09
N ALA A 154 -0.51 9.40 12.79
CA ALA A 154 -1.35 10.04 11.77
C ALA A 154 -2.16 9.03 10.98
N VAL A 155 -1.58 7.86 10.72
CA VAL A 155 -2.16 6.82 9.88
C VAL A 155 -1.92 5.46 10.50
N MET A 156 -2.91 4.58 10.40
CA MET A 156 -2.77 3.19 10.78
C MET A 156 -3.15 2.30 9.61
N ILE A 157 -2.18 1.59 9.06
CA ILE A 157 -2.38 0.71 7.90
C ILE A 157 -2.32 -0.73 8.35
N TYR A 158 -3.37 -1.48 8.03
CA TYR A 158 -3.40 -2.90 8.30
C TYR A 158 -2.54 -3.65 7.29
N SER A 159 -1.51 -4.30 7.81
CA SER A 159 -0.68 -5.25 7.08
C SER A 159 -0.86 -6.64 7.69
N SER A 160 -0.79 -7.68 6.88
CA SER A 160 -0.86 -9.06 7.41
C SER A 160 0.43 -9.47 8.13
N GLY A 161 1.38 -8.55 8.25
CA GLY A 161 2.56 -8.60 9.10
C GLY A 161 3.36 -9.89 9.08
N LEU A 162 4.31 -9.96 10.01
CA LEU A 162 5.18 -11.12 10.25
C LEU A 162 4.46 -12.30 10.90
N THR A 163 3.30 -12.05 11.50
CA THR A 163 2.58 -13.01 12.36
C THR A 163 1.47 -13.76 11.62
N GLY A 164 1.12 -13.31 10.39
CA GLY A 164 0.04 -13.91 9.60
C GLY A 164 -1.36 -13.45 9.99
N TYR A 165 -1.49 -12.55 10.95
CA TYR A 165 -2.72 -11.83 11.27
C TYR A 165 -2.60 -10.38 10.79
N SER A 166 -3.71 -9.81 10.31
CA SER A 166 -3.74 -8.41 9.89
C SER A 166 -3.68 -7.51 11.11
N MET A 167 -2.56 -6.76 11.26
CA MET A 167 -2.30 -5.84 12.38
C MET A 167 -2.13 -4.41 11.89
N GLY A 168 -2.56 -3.44 12.69
CA GLY A 168 -2.45 -2.02 12.36
C GLY A 168 -1.05 -1.47 12.63
N ALA A 169 -0.25 -1.24 11.58
CA ALA A 169 1.02 -0.54 11.67
C ALA A 169 0.79 0.96 11.90
N MET A 170 1.29 1.50 13.00
CA MET A 170 1.12 2.91 13.38
C MET A 170 2.20 3.78 12.76
N LEU A 171 1.81 4.63 11.80
CA LEU A 171 2.68 5.57 11.11
C LEU A 171 2.51 6.97 11.69
N THR A 172 3.61 7.56 12.15
CA THR A 172 3.58 8.87 12.83
C THR A 172 3.64 10.03 11.83
N GLN A 173 3.35 11.24 12.31
CA GLN A 173 3.54 12.48 11.55
C GLN A 173 4.98 12.60 11.04
N GLY A 174 5.97 12.30 11.89
CA GLY A 174 7.40 12.34 11.57
C GLY A 174 7.79 11.31 10.50
N ASN A 175 7.32 10.06 10.62
CA ASN A 175 7.57 9.04 9.61
C ASN A 175 7.10 9.50 8.23
N LEU A 176 5.86 9.99 8.14
CA LEU A 176 5.25 10.40 6.86
C LEU A 176 5.87 11.70 6.33
N MET A 177 6.30 12.63 7.19
CA MET A 177 7.02 13.83 6.77
C MET A 177 8.35 13.49 6.11
N HIS A 178 9.15 12.63 6.73
CA HIS A 178 10.40 12.14 6.18
C HIS A 178 10.18 11.49 4.79
N GLN A 179 9.22 10.58 4.72
CA GLN A 179 8.93 9.85 3.49
C GLN A 179 8.38 10.75 2.36
N SER A 180 7.69 11.82 2.69
CA SER A 180 7.13 12.76 1.70
C SER A 180 8.18 13.65 1.04
N ASP A 181 9.39 13.75 1.58
CA ASP A 181 10.51 14.48 0.98
C ASP A 181 11.35 13.60 0.00
N LEU A 182 11.09 12.28 -0.11
CA LEU A 182 11.94 11.36 -0.87
C LEU A 182 12.01 11.68 -2.37
N LEU A 183 10.91 12.13 -3.01
CA LEU A 183 10.95 12.49 -4.43
C LEU A 183 11.92 13.66 -4.66
N ARG A 184 11.91 14.66 -3.79
CA ARG A 184 12.86 15.78 -3.85
C ARG A 184 14.29 15.31 -3.58
N LEU A 185 14.50 14.48 -2.57
CA LEU A 185 15.84 14.04 -2.14
C LEU A 185 16.47 13.00 -3.05
N CYS A 186 15.67 12.14 -3.66
CA CYS A 186 16.15 10.98 -4.43
C CYS A 186 16.01 11.15 -5.95
N ALA A 187 15.18 12.11 -6.42
CA ALA A 187 14.82 12.26 -7.82
C ALA A 187 14.68 13.71 -8.32
N ASP A 188 15.08 14.71 -7.51
CA ASP A 188 14.97 16.16 -7.81
C ASP A 188 13.55 16.64 -8.11
N GLY A 189 12.56 15.99 -7.49
CA GLY A 189 11.16 16.39 -7.68
C GLY A 189 10.88 17.79 -7.10
N ASP A 190 10.00 18.51 -7.75
CA ASP A 190 9.56 19.84 -7.35
C ASP A 190 8.06 20.07 -7.55
N ASP A 191 7.61 21.31 -7.41
CA ASP A 191 6.20 21.66 -7.53
C ASP A 191 5.67 21.66 -8.97
N THR A 192 6.52 21.51 -9.97
CA THR A 192 6.07 21.37 -11.37
C THR A 192 5.67 19.95 -11.71
N ASP A 193 6.02 18.98 -10.84
CA ASP A 193 5.72 17.58 -11.06
C ASP A 193 4.23 17.25 -10.99
N THR A 194 3.83 16.31 -11.83
CA THR A 194 2.52 15.64 -11.81
C THR A 194 2.73 14.15 -11.75
N THR A 195 2.24 13.51 -10.69
CA THR A 195 2.32 12.05 -10.54
C THR A 195 1.06 11.35 -11.03
N LEU A 196 1.23 10.15 -11.61
CA LEU A 196 0.12 9.25 -11.89
C LEU A 196 -0.11 8.30 -10.70
N ALA A 197 -1.19 8.51 -9.94
CA ALA A 197 -1.61 7.64 -8.84
C ALA A 197 -2.54 6.53 -9.35
N ILE A 198 -1.96 5.42 -9.80
CA ILE A 198 -2.65 4.24 -10.29
C ILE A 198 -2.66 3.10 -9.27
N ILE A 199 -1.61 2.98 -8.44
CA ILE A 199 -1.64 2.09 -7.28
C ILE A 199 -2.69 2.64 -6.30
N PRO A 200 -3.51 1.77 -5.68
CA PRO A 200 -4.52 2.24 -4.73
C PRO A 200 -3.93 3.07 -3.59
N LEU A 201 -4.55 4.21 -3.29
CA LEU A 201 -4.13 5.13 -2.22
C LEU A 201 -4.32 4.58 -0.81
N PHE A 202 -5.10 3.52 -0.63
CA PHE A 202 -5.16 2.82 0.66
C PHE A 202 -3.87 2.03 0.97
N HIS A 203 -3.02 1.80 -0.02
CA HIS A 203 -1.71 1.16 0.15
C HIS A 203 -0.66 2.21 0.54
N SER A 204 0.16 1.91 1.53
CA SER A 204 1.22 2.80 2.06
C SER A 204 2.11 3.38 0.97
N PHE A 205 2.48 2.58 -0.04
CA PHE A 205 3.33 3.00 -1.15
C PHE A 205 2.72 4.17 -1.93
N SER A 206 1.48 4.01 -2.39
CA SER A 206 0.82 5.06 -3.19
C SER A 206 0.42 6.27 -2.35
N ALA A 207 -0.08 6.05 -1.13
CA ALA A 207 -0.42 7.14 -0.22
C ALA A 207 0.78 8.07 0.00
N THR A 208 1.96 7.49 0.20
CA THR A 208 3.17 8.27 0.49
C THR A 208 3.85 8.74 -0.79
N ALA A 209 4.24 7.83 -1.70
CA ALA A 209 5.05 8.19 -2.87
C ALA A 209 4.29 8.99 -3.93
N ASN A 210 2.97 8.83 -4.05
CA ASN A 210 2.19 9.59 -5.02
C ASN A 210 1.42 10.75 -4.35
N MET A 211 0.66 10.49 -3.28
CA MET A 211 -0.24 11.51 -2.71
C MET A 211 0.50 12.49 -1.78
N LEU A 212 1.07 12.01 -0.69
CA LEU A 212 1.68 12.88 0.33
C LEU A 212 2.90 13.63 -0.23
N THR A 213 3.71 12.99 -1.07
CA THR A 213 4.85 13.62 -1.73
C THR A 213 4.42 14.81 -2.60
N MET A 214 3.37 14.67 -3.42
CA MET A 214 2.88 15.79 -4.24
C MET A 214 2.28 16.90 -3.39
N LEU A 215 1.51 16.56 -2.36
CA LEU A 215 0.97 17.54 -1.42
C LEU A 215 2.08 18.27 -0.65
N ARG A 216 3.19 17.61 -0.37
CA ARG A 216 4.38 18.21 0.26
C ARG A 216 5.08 19.20 -0.67
N LEU A 217 5.28 18.81 -1.95
CA LEU A 217 5.96 19.63 -2.95
C LEU A 217 5.08 20.76 -3.50
N GLY A 218 3.77 20.61 -3.46
CA GLY A 218 2.82 21.48 -4.14
C GLY A 218 2.68 21.15 -5.63
N GLY A 219 2.97 19.92 -6.01
CA GLY A 219 2.76 19.34 -7.33
C GLY A 219 1.31 18.97 -7.59
N ALA A 220 1.05 18.17 -8.62
CA ALA A 220 -0.26 17.69 -8.98
C ALA A 220 -0.35 16.16 -8.93
N ILE A 221 -1.54 15.64 -8.65
CA ILE A 221 -1.83 14.19 -8.61
C ILE A 221 -2.88 13.89 -9.65
N TYR A 222 -2.56 13.05 -10.65
CA TYR A 222 -3.58 12.48 -11.50
C TYR A 222 -4.07 11.17 -10.87
N LEU A 223 -5.34 11.15 -10.47
CA LEU A 223 -5.97 9.98 -9.88
C LEU A 223 -6.57 9.08 -10.95
N MET A 224 -6.18 7.82 -10.98
CA MET A 224 -6.80 6.79 -11.82
C MET A 224 -7.49 5.77 -10.91
N LYS A 225 -8.83 5.68 -11.02
CA LYS A 225 -9.65 4.82 -10.16
C LYS A 225 -9.32 3.34 -10.29
N LYS A 226 -9.04 2.90 -11.52
CA LYS A 226 -8.61 1.54 -11.91
C LYS A 226 -7.79 1.61 -13.18
N LEU A 227 -6.93 0.63 -13.42
CA LEU A 227 -6.17 0.55 -14.65
C LEU A 227 -7.12 0.39 -15.86
N ASP A 228 -7.12 1.41 -16.73
CA ASP A 228 -7.74 1.41 -18.04
C ASP A 228 -6.70 1.90 -19.06
N PHE A 229 -6.35 1.08 -20.02
CA PHE A 229 -5.27 1.40 -20.97
C PHE A 229 -5.61 2.53 -21.94
N LYS A 230 -6.89 2.76 -22.25
CA LYS A 230 -7.32 3.89 -23.09
C LYS A 230 -7.21 5.21 -22.32
N GLU A 231 -7.69 5.22 -21.07
CA GLU A 231 -7.51 6.37 -20.17
C GLU A 231 -6.02 6.61 -19.92
N LEU A 232 -5.24 5.55 -19.63
CA LEU A 232 -3.79 5.66 -19.43
C LEU A 232 -3.10 6.29 -20.64
N ARG A 233 -3.43 5.85 -21.86
CA ARG A 233 -2.90 6.46 -23.08
C ARG A 233 -3.20 7.95 -23.18
N HIS A 234 -4.45 8.36 -22.96
CA HIS A 234 -4.86 9.74 -22.98
C HIS A 234 -4.08 10.57 -21.94
N VAL A 235 -3.98 10.07 -20.71
CA VAL A 235 -3.27 10.73 -19.60
C VAL A 235 -1.78 10.88 -19.87
N LEU A 236 -1.15 9.88 -20.47
CA LEU A 236 0.27 9.94 -20.81
C LEU A 236 0.57 10.94 -21.92
N LEU A 237 -0.35 11.11 -22.89
CA LEU A 237 -0.18 12.06 -23.99
C LEU A 237 -0.54 13.50 -23.59
N GLU A 238 -1.57 13.71 -22.79
CA GLU A 238 -2.15 15.03 -22.56
C GLU A 238 -2.12 15.47 -21.09
N GLY A 239 -1.95 14.52 -20.17
CA GLY A 239 -2.04 14.76 -18.72
C GLY A 239 -0.85 15.49 -18.10
N GLY A 240 0.26 15.64 -18.81
CA GLY A 240 1.50 16.28 -18.31
C GLY A 240 2.11 15.48 -17.16
N ILE A 241 2.05 14.14 -17.22
CA ILE A 241 2.65 13.26 -16.20
C ILE A 241 4.17 13.35 -16.28
N THR A 242 4.81 13.64 -15.16
CA THR A 242 6.27 13.69 -15.03
C THR A 242 6.82 12.54 -14.21
N THR A 243 6.00 11.96 -13.29
CA THR A 243 6.44 10.88 -12.41
C THR A 243 5.44 9.74 -12.38
N ILE A 244 5.96 8.51 -12.35
CA ILE A 244 5.18 7.28 -12.15
C ILE A 244 5.86 6.43 -11.10
N SER A 245 5.18 6.22 -9.96
CA SER A 245 5.57 5.21 -8.97
C SER A 245 4.53 4.09 -9.01
N ALA A 246 4.94 2.90 -9.48
CA ALA A 246 4.01 1.81 -9.74
C ALA A 246 4.62 0.41 -9.53
N VAL A 247 3.79 -0.61 -9.64
CA VAL A 247 4.24 -2.02 -9.61
C VAL A 247 4.79 -2.45 -10.97
N PRO A 248 5.71 -3.43 -11.05
CA PRO A 248 6.29 -3.91 -12.31
C PRO A 248 5.28 -4.32 -13.38
N THR A 249 4.09 -4.79 -12.97
CA THR A 249 3.02 -5.16 -13.92
C THR A 249 2.50 -3.98 -14.75
N LEU A 250 2.54 -2.76 -14.22
CA LEU A 250 2.22 -1.57 -15.03
C LEU A 250 3.27 -1.37 -16.12
N PHE A 251 4.55 -1.44 -15.77
CA PHE A 251 5.65 -1.28 -16.72
C PHE A 251 5.64 -2.36 -17.80
N TYR A 252 5.28 -3.61 -17.43
CA TYR A 252 5.01 -4.67 -18.40
C TYR A 252 3.89 -4.27 -19.37
N GLY A 253 2.77 -3.77 -18.85
CA GLY A 253 1.65 -3.27 -19.66
C GLY A 253 2.05 -2.13 -20.59
N LEU A 254 2.84 -1.17 -20.10
CA LEU A 254 3.36 -0.06 -20.89
C LEU A 254 4.22 -0.52 -22.08
N VAL A 255 4.98 -1.61 -21.90
CA VAL A 255 5.83 -2.18 -22.97
C VAL A 255 5.02 -2.97 -23.98
N HIS A 256 4.01 -3.73 -23.56
CA HIS A 256 3.40 -4.78 -24.37
C HIS A 256 1.96 -4.51 -24.82
N HIS A 257 1.26 -3.52 -24.22
CA HIS A 257 -0.15 -3.29 -24.56
C HIS A 257 -0.28 -2.57 -25.90
N PRO A 258 -1.12 -3.09 -26.85
CA PRO A 258 -1.25 -2.52 -28.18
C PRO A 258 -1.67 -1.04 -28.22
N ASP A 259 -2.57 -0.62 -27.32
CA ASP A 259 -3.06 0.75 -27.25
C ASP A 259 -1.97 1.77 -26.85
N LEU A 260 -0.80 1.31 -26.43
CA LEU A 260 0.31 2.15 -25.96
C LEU A 260 1.50 2.15 -26.94
N ASN A 261 1.35 1.53 -28.12
CA ASN A 261 2.46 1.33 -29.08
C ASN A 261 3.07 2.61 -29.63
N ASP A 262 2.32 3.70 -29.71
CA ASP A 262 2.70 5.00 -30.26
C ASP A 262 3.04 6.07 -29.21
N ILE A 263 3.17 5.68 -27.95
CA ILE A 263 3.52 6.63 -26.88
C ILE A 263 5.02 6.87 -26.84
N GLU A 264 5.41 8.14 -26.83
CA GLU A 264 6.75 8.62 -26.51
C GLU A 264 6.81 9.14 -25.08
N TYR A 265 7.85 8.74 -24.33
CA TYR A 265 8.03 9.15 -22.92
C TYR A 265 8.96 10.36 -22.75
N SER A 266 8.98 11.27 -23.73
CA SER A 266 9.70 12.54 -23.59
C SER A 266 9.02 13.42 -22.54
N GLY A 267 9.65 13.64 -21.41
CA GLY A 267 9.12 14.50 -20.33
C GLY A 267 8.89 13.83 -18.98
N MET A 268 9.01 12.49 -18.89
CA MET A 268 8.96 11.83 -17.61
C MET A 268 10.32 11.91 -16.91
N SER A 269 10.34 12.56 -15.76
CA SER A 269 11.56 12.78 -14.97
C SER A 269 11.90 11.59 -14.07
N THR A 270 10.88 10.86 -13.61
CA THR A 270 11.04 9.82 -12.58
C THR A 270 10.08 8.66 -12.76
N LEU A 271 10.64 7.47 -12.94
CA LEU A 271 9.91 6.21 -13.05
C LEU A 271 10.42 5.26 -11.97
N VAL A 272 9.54 4.89 -11.03
CA VAL A 272 9.88 4.02 -9.90
C VAL A 272 9.03 2.75 -9.93
N ALA A 273 9.69 1.60 -9.93
CA ALA A 273 9.04 0.31 -9.71
C ALA A 273 9.23 -0.14 -8.26
N GLY A 274 8.13 -0.52 -7.61
CA GLY A 274 8.15 -1.01 -6.22
C GLY A 274 7.03 -2.01 -5.94
N GLY A 275 7.01 -2.57 -4.73
CA GLY A 275 6.00 -3.54 -4.29
C GLY A 275 6.24 -4.99 -4.75
N SER A 276 7.08 -5.20 -5.76
CA SER A 276 7.60 -6.53 -6.17
C SER A 276 8.88 -6.37 -6.97
N ALA A 277 9.59 -7.47 -7.21
CA ALA A 277 10.81 -7.45 -8.00
C ALA A 277 10.54 -7.06 -9.48
N LEU A 278 11.32 -6.13 -10.00
CA LEU A 278 11.33 -5.79 -11.42
C LEU A 278 12.24 -6.77 -12.16
N SER A 279 11.71 -7.50 -13.15
CA SER A 279 12.55 -8.40 -13.93
C SER A 279 13.48 -7.62 -14.87
N PHE A 280 14.65 -8.21 -15.12
CA PHE A 280 15.64 -7.60 -16.02
C PHE A 280 15.10 -7.46 -17.45
N GLU A 281 14.25 -8.41 -17.88
CA GLU A 281 13.60 -8.37 -19.19
C GLU A 281 12.67 -7.15 -19.33
N ILE A 282 11.83 -6.89 -18.31
CA ILE A 282 10.93 -5.73 -18.32
C ILE A 282 11.73 -4.43 -18.30
N TYR A 283 12.79 -4.36 -17.47
CA TYR A 283 13.67 -3.20 -17.41
C TYR A 283 14.29 -2.89 -18.77
N ASN A 284 14.91 -3.91 -19.43
CA ASN A 284 15.55 -3.73 -20.73
C ASN A 284 14.55 -3.38 -21.82
N ALA A 285 13.43 -4.11 -21.92
CA ALA A 285 12.40 -3.85 -22.92
C ALA A 285 11.83 -2.44 -22.80
N PHE A 286 11.64 -1.95 -21.57
CA PHE A 286 11.21 -0.59 -21.30
C PHE A 286 12.27 0.45 -21.74
N LYS A 287 13.53 0.23 -21.35
CA LYS A 287 14.66 1.11 -21.70
C LYS A 287 14.86 1.20 -23.22
N GLU A 288 14.82 0.07 -23.93
CA GLU A 288 14.97 0.02 -25.38
C GLU A 288 13.84 0.75 -26.10
N ARG A 289 12.59 0.55 -25.62
CA ARG A 289 11.42 1.13 -26.25
C ARG A 289 11.25 2.63 -26.00
N PHE A 290 11.46 3.07 -24.75
CA PHE A 290 11.11 4.42 -24.33
C PHE A 290 12.31 5.33 -24.07
N HIS A 291 13.55 4.81 -24.22
CA HIS A 291 14.79 5.51 -23.92
C HIS A 291 14.81 6.12 -22.49
N ALA A 292 14.10 5.49 -21.56
CA ALA A 292 13.95 5.88 -20.18
C ALA A 292 14.28 4.73 -19.24
N GLU A 293 14.71 5.04 -18.02
CA GLU A 293 15.15 4.04 -17.05
C GLU A 293 14.18 3.96 -15.87
N ILE A 294 13.76 2.73 -15.55
CA ILE A 294 12.96 2.45 -14.36
C ILE A 294 13.90 2.29 -13.17
N ARG A 295 13.64 3.01 -12.09
CA ARG A 295 14.34 2.89 -10.82
C ARG A 295 13.59 1.94 -9.91
N GLN A 296 14.21 0.85 -9.48
CA GLN A 296 13.60 -0.04 -8.52
C GLN A 296 13.77 0.50 -7.11
N GLY A 297 12.70 0.45 -6.31
CA GLY A 297 12.67 0.73 -4.90
C GLY A 297 12.09 -0.43 -4.10
N TYR A 298 12.40 -0.46 -2.82
CA TYR A 298 11.91 -1.45 -1.87
C TYR A 298 11.36 -0.78 -0.63
N GLY A 299 10.32 -1.39 -0.08
CA GLY A 299 9.75 -0.98 1.17
C GLY A 299 8.62 -1.88 1.65
N ILE A 300 8.28 -1.70 2.91
CA ILE A 300 7.20 -2.40 3.60
C ILE A 300 6.38 -1.40 4.39
N THR A 301 5.15 -1.73 4.72
CA THR A 301 4.23 -0.82 5.45
C THR A 301 4.83 -0.34 6.76
N GLU A 302 5.53 -1.22 7.46
CA GLU A 302 6.22 -0.99 8.73
C GLU A 302 7.40 0.01 8.64
N ALA A 303 7.76 0.40 7.40
CA ALA A 303 8.78 1.42 7.13
C ALA A 303 8.23 2.68 6.43
N SER A 304 6.93 2.91 6.38
CA SER A 304 6.20 4.13 6.01
C SER A 304 6.28 4.64 4.56
N PRO A 305 6.50 3.91 3.49
CA PRO A 305 6.93 2.53 3.36
C PRO A 305 8.38 2.34 2.89
N VAL A 306 9.06 3.38 2.33
CA VAL A 306 10.28 3.21 1.51
C VAL A 306 11.53 3.05 2.38
N CYS A 307 12.26 1.95 2.17
CA CYS A 307 13.55 1.67 2.80
C CYS A 307 14.72 2.02 1.87
N SER A 308 14.61 1.68 0.59
CA SER A 308 15.68 1.89 -0.39
C SER A 308 15.14 2.18 -1.79
N VAL A 309 15.94 2.86 -2.61
CA VAL A 309 15.60 3.18 -4.01
C VAL A 309 16.87 3.43 -4.82
N ASN A 310 16.85 3.10 -6.11
CA ASN A 310 17.87 3.55 -7.06
C ASN A 310 17.72 5.06 -7.29
N ARG A 311 18.62 5.88 -6.70
CA ARG A 311 18.54 7.35 -6.70
C ARG A 311 18.94 7.95 -8.04
N LYS A 312 18.44 9.14 -8.38
CA LYS A 312 18.72 9.82 -9.65
C LYS A 312 20.21 10.11 -9.87
N HIS A 313 20.92 10.50 -8.82
CA HIS A 313 22.34 10.87 -8.89
C HIS A 313 23.30 9.74 -8.56
N ALA A 314 22.84 8.50 -8.64
CA ALA A 314 23.68 7.29 -8.49
C ALA A 314 23.45 6.35 -9.68
N PRO A 315 24.45 5.53 -10.05
CA PRO A 315 24.27 4.53 -11.09
C PRO A 315 23.08 3.61 -10.79
N ILE A 316 22.29 3.29 -11.81
CA ILE A 316 21.23 2.29 -11.65
C ILE A 316 21.86 0.91 -11.74
N LYS A 317 21.59 0.08 -10.72
CA LYS A 317 21.83 -1.37 -10.77
C LYS A 317 20.48 -2.06 -10.94
N PRO A 318 20.10 -2.51 -12.15
CA PRO A 318 18.71 -2.86 -12.49
C PRO A 318 18.06 -3.94 -11.64
N THR A 319 18.85 -4.88 -11.10
CA THR A 319 18.36 -5.99 -10.25
C THR A 319 18.44 -5.66 -8.76
N SER A 320 19.00 -4.48 -8.40
CA SER A 320 19.09 -4.05 -7.02
C SER A 320 17.84 -3.26 -6.62
N ILE A 321 17.47 -3.34 -5.36
CA ILE A 321 16.45 -2.49 -4.74
C ILE A 321 16.99 -1.09 -4.38
N GLY A 322 18.22 -0.76 -4.80
CA GLY A 322 18.86 0.52 -4.64
C GLY A 322 19.62 0.71 -3.34
N LEU A 323 19.92 1.95 -3.03
CA LEU A 323 20.59 2.40 -1.81
C LEU A 323 19.55 2.74 -0.73
N PRO A 324 19.87 2.58 0.55
CA PRO A 324 19.01 3.08 1.64
C PRO A 324 18.63 4.55 1.39
N VAL A 325 17.37 4.93 1.66
CA VAL A 325 16.96 6.33 1.50
C VAL A 325 17.69 7.24 2.51
N PRO A 326 17.77 8.56 2.30
CA PRO A 326 18.44 9.46 3.22
C PRO A 326 17.98 9.26 4.67
N GLU A 327 18.90 9.34 5.62
CA GLU A 327 18.69 9.17 7.07
C GLU A 327 18.26 7.76 7.50
N VAL A 328 18.27 6.78 6.59
CA VAL A 328 17.97 5.37 6.89
C VAL A 328 19.24 4.55 6.77
N ASP A 329 19.57 3.84 7.85
CA ASP A 329 20.63 2.83 7.89
C ASP A 329 20.11 1.48 7.42
N ALA A 330 20.95 0.70 6.76
CA ALA A 330 20.68 -0.70 6.41
C ALA A 330 21.86 -1.59 6.79
N LYS A 331 21.57 -2.83 7.15
CA LYS A 331 22.59 -3.89 7.33
C LYS A 331 22.00 -5.24 6.98
N ILE A 332 22.89 -6.17 6.67
CA ILE A 332 22.57 -7.58 6.48
C ILE A 332 23.10 -8.34 7.68
N VAL A 333 22.29 -9.26 8.22
CA VAL A 333 22.67 -10.04 9.42
C VAL A 333 22.44 -11.54 9.23
N ASP A 334 23.25 -12.35 9.93
CA ASP A 334 23.05 -13.78 10.08
C ASP A 334 21.90 -14.10 11.08
N ASP A 335 21.60 -15.38 11.29
CA ASP A 335 20.58 -15.82 12.24
C ASP A 335 20.94 -15.52 13.72
N SER A 336 22.19 -15.19 14.00
CA SER A 336 22.68 -14.74 15.31
C SER A 336 22.68 -13.23 15.47
N SER A 337 22.15 -12.48 14.47
CA SER A 337 22.12 -11.01 14.39
C SER A 337 23.51 -10.35 14.24
N ASN A 338 24.54 -11.08 13.85
CA ASN A 338 25.84 -10.51 13.50
C ASN A 338 25.77 -9.88 12.11
N ALA A 339 26.38 -8.69 11.96
CA ALA A 339 26.48 -8.04 10.67
C ALA A 339 27.39 -8.84 9.72
N LEU A 340 26.94 -8.99 8.48
CA LEU A 340 27.64 -9.71 7.42
C LEU A 340 28.44 -8.75 6.53
N ASN A 341 29.48 -9.28 5.86
CA ASN A 341 30.28 -8.54 4.89
C ASN A 341 29.53 -8.39 3.55
N PRO A 342 30.01 -7.51 2.65
CA PRO A 342 29.46 -7.42 1.29
C PRO A 342 29.39 -8.78 0.60
N HIS A 343 28.29 -9.01 -0.15
CA HIS A 343 27.91 -10.25 -0.85
C HIS A 343 27.56 -11.47 0.02
N GLU A 344 27.70 -11.39 1.34
CA GLU A 344 27.18 -12.43 2.21
C GLU A 344 25.65 -12.28 2.36
N THR A 345 24.93 -13.39 2.22
CA THR A 345 23.46 -13.41 2.25
C THR A 345 22.93 -13.58 3.66
N GLY A 346 22.02 -12.71 4.07
CA GLY A 346 21.33 -12.74 5.37
C GLY A 346 20.04 -11.94 5.37
N GLU A 347 19.49 -11.66 6.54
CA GLU A 347 18.30 -10.85 6.70
C GLU A 347 18.60 -9.36 6.54
N LEU A 348 17.73 -8.65 5.78
CA LEU A 348 17.77 -7.20 5.62
C LEU A 348 17.15 -6.52 6.84
N LEU A 349 17.91 -5.62 7.46
CA LEU A 349 17.45 -4.78 8.56
C LEU A 349 17.56 -3.30 8.18
N PHE A 350 16.58 -2.52 8.63
CA PHE A 350 16.59 -1.06 8.46
C PHE A 350 16.37 -0.34 9.79
N ARG A 351 16.97 0.86 9.91
CA ARG A 351 16.80 1.75 11.05
C ARG A 351 16.76 3.20 10.56
N GLY A 352 15.77 3.97 11.00
CA GLY A 352 15.66 5.37 10.59
C GLY A 352 14.33 6.01 10.96
N PRO A 353 14.16 7.27 10.59
CA PRO A 353 12.93 8.04 10.88
C PRO A 353 11.69 7.51 10.14
N ASN A 354 11.86 6.61 9.20
CA ASN A 354 10.78 5.96 8.45
C ASN A 354 10.15 4.77 9.19
N ILE A 355 10.77 4.24 10.24
CA ILE A 355 10.27 3.04 10.94
C ILE A 355 9.03 3.39 11.76
N MET A 356 7.99 2.59 11.62
CA MET A 356 6.72 2.75 12.33
C MET A 356 6.88 2.81 13.85
N LYS A 357 5.92 3.38 14.54
CA LYS A 357 5.86 3.38 16.00
C LYS A 357 5.68 1.98 16.61
N GLY A 358 5.07 1.07 15.86
CA GLY A 358 4.76 -0.30 16.25
C GLY A 358 3.38 -0.73 15.76
N TYR A 359 3.00 -1.96 16.09
CA TYR A 359 1.65 -2.45 15.84
C TYR A 359 0.68 -2.04 16.96
N TYR A 360 -0.48 -1.52 16.56
CA TYR A 360 -1.51 -1.04 17.48
C TYR A 360 -2.00 -2.18 18.39
N ARG A 361 -1.91 -1.99 19.71
CA ARG A 361 -2.27 -2.98 20.74
C ARG A 361 -1.49 -4.30 20.71
N HIS A 362 -0.41 -4.38 19.92
CA HIS A 362 0.41 -5.58 19.76
C HIS A 362 1.88 -5.32 20.13
N PRO A 363 2.19 -5.02 21.42
CA PRO A 363 3.55 -4.69 21.84
C PRO A 363 4.52 -5.86 21.77
N LEU A 364 4.05 -7.10 21.92
CA LEU A 364 4.90 -8.28 21.84
C LEU A 364 5.36 -8.50 20.38
N GLU A 365 4.44 -8.51 19.44
CA GLU A 365 4.73 -8.64 18.01
C GLU A 365 5.59 -7.47 17.51
N THR A 366 5.39 -6.27 18.05
CA THR A 366 6.26 -5.12 17.78
C THR A 366 7.68 -5.40 18.22
N SER A 367 7.89 -5.90 19.45
CA SER A 367 9.22 -6.22 19.99
C SER A 367 9.91 -7.39 19.26
N GLU A 368 9.16 -8.25 18.58
CA GLU A 368 9.73 -9.33 17.77
C GLU A 368 10.35 -8.82 16.48
N ILE A 369 9.85 -7.70 15.93
CA ILE A 369 10.31 -7.17 14.63
C ILE A 369 11.12 -5.88 14.76
N ILE A 370 10.96 -5.11 15.83
CA ILE A 370 11.78 -3.93 16.10
C ILE A 370 12.64 -4.21 17.34
N LYS A 371 13.95 -4.47 17.09
CA LYS A 371 14.93 -4.78 18.15
C LYS A 371 16.06 -3.76 18.10
N ASP A 372 16.34 -3.11 19.22
CA ASP A 372 17.38 -2.08 19.34
C ASP A 372 17.28 -0.99 18.26
N GLY A 373 16.04 -0.63 17.88
CA GLY A 373 15.74 0.34 16.83
C GLY A 373 15.88 -0.17 15.40
N TRP A 374 16.23 -1.45 15.20
CA TRP A 374 16.32 -2.09 13.88
C TRP A 374 15.03 -2.84 13.56
N LEU A 375 14.45 -2.54 12.41
CA LEU A 375 13.33 -3.28 11.83
C LEU A 375 13.85 -4.52 11.13
N HIS A 376 13.46 -5.70 11.60
CA HIS A 376 13.67 -7.00 10.99
C HIS A 376 12.63 -7.23 9.91
N THR A 377 13.02 -7.15 8.64
CA THR A 377 12.06 -7.24 7.53
C THR A 377 11.60 -8.66 7.24
N GLY A 378 12.41 -9.66 7.63
CA GLY A 378 12.23 -11.05 7.24
C GLY A 378 12.51 -11.31 5.75
N ASP A 379 13.06 -10.35 5.03
CA ASP A 379 13.49 -10.50 3.65
C ASP A 379 14.99 -10.84 3.63
N ILE A 380 15.38 -11.73 2.73
CA ILE A 380 16.73 -12.25 2.61
C ILE A 380 17.42 -11.60 1.42
N GLY A 381 18.64 -11.18 1.62
CA GLY A 381 19.43 -10.56 0.56
C GLY A 381 20.86 -10.30 0.95
N TYR A 382 21.54 -9.47 0.18
CA TYR A 382 22.89 -9.03 0.45
C TYR A 382 23.09 -7.56 0.08
N MET A 383 24.17 -6.98 0.56
CA MET A 383 24.65 -5.65 0.18
C MET A 383 25.95 -5.82 -0.62
N ASP A 384 26.15 -5.04 -1.68
CA ASP A 384 27.44 -5.02 -2.39
C ASP A 384 28.40 -3.97 -1.81
N GLU A 385 29.63 -3.86 -2.38
CA GLU A 385 30.66 -2.94 -1.90
C GLU A 385 30.30 -1.47 -2.08
N ASP A 386 29.37 -1.15 -3.01
CA ASP A 386 28.88 0.22 -3.25
C ASP A 386 27.67 0.55 -2.35
N GLY A 387 27.22 -0.40 -1.50
CA GLY A 387 26.09 -0.24 -0.59
C GLY A 387 24.70 -0.51 -1.21
N TYR A 388 24.66 -1.04 -2.44
CA TYR A 388 23.39 -1.42 -3.05
C TYR A 388 22.86 -2.72 -2.45
N LEU A 389 21.55 -2.76 -2.24
CA LEU A 389 20.84 -3.89 -1.64
C LEU A 389 20.19 -4.75 -2.72
N PHE A 390 20.25 -6.07 -2.51
CA PHE A 390 19.68 -7.08 -3.43
C PHE A 390 18.85 -8.07 -2.62
N ILE A 391 17.61 -8.33 -3.05
CA ILE A 391 16.75 -9.35 -2.46
C ILE A 391 16.96 -10.65 -3.21
N THR A 392 17.20 -11.74 -2.48
CA THR A 392 17.38 -13.09 -3.01
C THR A 392 16.31 -14.06 -2.55
N GLY A 393 15.52 -13.70 -1.52
CA GLY A 393 14.47 -14.55 -0.98
C GLY A 393 13.69 -13.89 0.16
N TYR A 394 12.82 -14.68 0.76
CA TYR A 394 11.95 -14.27 1.87
C TYR A 394 12.00 -15.33 2.97
N LYS A 395 12.12 -14.92 4.24
CA LYS A 395 12.02 -15.84 5.40
C LYS A 395 10.57 -16.34 5.60
N LYS A 396 9.60 -15.70 4.97
CA LYS A 396 8.17 -15.89 5.23
C LYS A 396 7.44 -16.46 4.03
N ASP A 397 6.36 -17.17 4.35
CA ASP A 397 5.41 -17.71 3.38
C ASP A 397 4.48 -16.58 2.88
N MET A 398 5.03 -15.63 2.13
CA MET A 398 4.32 -14.54 1.51
C MET A 398 4.24 -14.73 0.00
N ILE A 399 3.05 -14.55 -0.56
CA ILE A 399 2.80 -14.60 -2.00
C ILE A 399 2.50 -13.18 -2.48
N ILE A 400 3.26 -12.70 -3.46
CA ILE A 400 2.98 -11.39 -4.08
C ILE A 400 2.16 -11.63 -5.34
N THR A 401 0.91 -11.15 -5.34
CA THR A 401 0.00 -11.25 -6.49
C THR A 401 -0.55 -9.88 -6.88
N SER A 402 -0.32 -9.47 -8.13
CA SER A 402 -0.76 -8.17 -8.66
C SER A 402 -0.33 -6.97 -7.79
N GLY A 403 0.85 -7.07 -7.13
CA GLY A 403 1.38 -6.05 -6.23
C GLY A 403 0.81 -6.08 -4.79
N PHE A 404 -0.05 -7.06 -4.47
CA PHE A 404 -0.56 -7.26 -3.11
C PHE A 404 0.19 -8.39 -2.41
N ASN A 405 0.51 -8.18 -1.16
CA ASN A 405 1.07 -9.21 -0.29
C ASN A 405 -0.07 -10.08 0.26
N VAL A 406 0.01 -11.38 0.02
CA VAL A 406 -0.90 -12.38 0.55
C VAL A 406 -0.11 -13.34 1.42
N TYR A 407 -0.50 -13.44 2.67
CA TYR A 407 0.17 -14.30 3.63
C TYR A 407 -0.53 -15.64 3.73
N SER A 408 0.26 -16.72 3.67
CA SER A 408 -0.25 -18.08 3.66
C SER A 408 -1.16 -18.35 4.85
N ARG A 409 -0.79 -17.89 6.04
CA ARG A 409 -1.56 -18.12 7.27
C ARG A 409 -2.95 -17.50 7.27
N GLU A 410 -3.10 -16.30 6.69
CA GLU A 410 -4.41 -15.64 6.59
C GLU A 410 -5.38 -16.47 5.74
N VAL A 411 -4.91 -16.94 4.59
CA VAL A 411 -5.74 -17.74 3.67
C VAL A 411 -6.02 -19.11 4.24
N THR A 412 -5.00 -19.81 4.77
CA THR A 412 -5.17 -21.14 5.35
C THR A 412 -6.07 -21.12 6.59
N SER A 413 -6.00 -20.07 7.44
CA SER A 413 -6.92 -19.90 8.56
C SER A 413 -8.38 -19.87 8.13
N VAL A 414 -8.67 -19.17 7.02
CA VAL A 414 -10.02 -19.12 6.44
C VAL A 414 -10.38 -20.48 5.83
N LEU A 415 -9.51 -21.10 5.04
CA LEU A 415 -9.80 -22.40 4.43
C LEU A 415 -10.07 -23.48 5.48
N ASN A 416 -9.27 -23.52 6.55
CA ASN A 416 -9.43 -24.48 7.64
C ASN A 416 -10.69 -24.24 8.49
N SER A 417 -11.36 -23.09 8.33
CA SER A 417 -12.67 -22.84 8.96
C SER A 417 -13.86 -23.40 8.16
N LEU A 418 -13.62 -23.88 6.93
CA LEU A 418 -14.65 -24.58 6.15
C LEU A 418 -14.88 -25.98 6.77
N PRO A 419 -16.11 -26.28 7.25
CA PRO A 419 -16.41 -27.62 7.78
C PRO A 419 -16.06 -28.71 6.77
N GLY A 420 -15.35 -29.75 7.23
CA GLY A 420 -14.86 -30.85 6.41
C GLY A 420 -13.44 -30.66 5.85
N ILE A 421 -12.81 -29.51 6.08
CA ILE A 421 -11.38 -29.30 5.81
C ILE A 421 -10.60 -29.49 7.10
N SER A 422 -9.65 -30.43 7.09
CA SER A 422 -8.83 -30.74 8.26
C SER A 422 -7.48 -30.03 8.25
N ASP A 423 -6.89 -29.76 7.08
CA ASP A 423 -5.65 -28.97 6.93
C ASP A 423 -5.60 -28.31 5.55
N SER A 424 -4.84 -27.23 5.44
CA SER A 424 -4.56 -26.60 4.15
C SER A 424 -3.20 -25.93 4.11
N ALA A 425 -2.69 -25.75 2.89
CA ALA A 425 -1.52 -24.93 2.61
C ALA A 425 -1.75 -24.15 1.32
N ILE A 426 -1.10 -23.00 1.19
CA ILE A 426 -1.06 -22.27 -0.07
C ILE A 426 0.38 -22.01 -0.52
N ILE A 427 0.58 -22.00 -1.82
CA ILE A 427 1.84 -21.58 -2.42
C ILE A 427 1.59 -20.57 -3.54
N GLY A 428 2.61 -19.74 -3.82
CA GLY A 428 2.65 -18.91 -5.01
C GLY A 428 3.07 -19.76 -6.21
N GLU A 429 2.26 -19.76 -7.27
CA GLU A 429 2.63 -20.31 -8.58
C GLU A 429 2.95 -19.14 -9.52
N PRO A 430 4.11 -19.13 -10.21
CA PRO A 430 4.49 -18.04 -11.09
C PRO A 430 3.42 -17.73 -12.17
N ASP A 431 3.13 -16.44 -12.37
CA ASP A 431 2.19 -15.96 -13.38
C ASP A 431 2.78 -14.70 -14.06
N LEU A 432 2.83 -14.69 -15.38
CA LEU A 432 3.45 -13.63 -16.16
C LEU A 432 2.80 -12.26 -15.96
N MET A 433 1.49 -12.22 -15.71
CA MET A 433 0.75 -10.97 -15.56
C MET A 433 0.63 -10.50 -14.10
N ARG A 434 0.64 -11.44 -13.15
CA ARG A 434 0.35 -11.16 -11.74
C ARG A 434 1.55 -11.31 -10.81
N GLY A 435 2.69 -11.74 -11.36
CA GLY A 435 3.85 -12.16 -10.58
C GLY A 435 3.65 -13.56 -10.00
N SER A 436 2.56 -13.77 -9.25
CA SER A 436 2.14 -15.09 -8.78
C SER A 436 0.62 -15.20 -8.71
N ILE A 437 0.11 -16.43 -8.81
CA ILE A 437 -1.26 -16.79 -8.43
C ILE A 437 -1.24 -17.67 -7.18
N ILE A 438 -2.32 -17.65 -6.42
CA ILE A 438 -2.46 -18.47 -5.24
C ILE A 438 -2.99 -19.86 -5.64
N ARG A 439 -2.23 -20.89 -5.31
CA ARG A 439 -2.63 -22.30 -5.40
C ARG A 439 -2.79 -22.87 -4.00
N ALA A 440 -3.97 -23.42 -3.71
CA ALA A 440 -4.27 -24.04 -2.43
C ALA A 440 -4.16 -25.56 -2.53
N PHE A 441 -3.64 -26.19 -1.49
CA PHE A 441 -3.65 -27.61 -1.26
C PHE A 441 -4.49 -27.87 -0.02
N VAL A 442 -5.43 -28.81 -0.09
CA VAL A 442 -6.46 -28.97 0.90
C VAL A 442 -6.57 -30.46 1.30
N VAL A 443 -6.55 -30.74 2.58
CA VAL A 443 -6.90 -32.05 3.13
C VAL A 443 -8.35 -32.00 3.56
N SER A 444 -9.18 -32.82 2.97
CA SER A 444 -10.61 -32.89 3.29
C SER A 444 -11.01 -34.23 3.87
N ASP A 445 -11.76 -34.20 4.95
CA ASP A 445 -12.39 -35.39 5.58
C ASP A 445 -13.76 -35.68 4.94
N ASP A 446 -14.27 -34.76 4.11
CA ASP A 446 -15.52 -34.89 3.38
C ASP A 446 -15.27 -34.97 1.87
N PRO A 447 -15.43 -36.16 1.24
CA PRO A 447 -15.18 -36.33 -0.19
C PRO A 447 -16.20 -35.59 -1.10
N SER A 448 -17.27 -35.05 -0.54
CA SER A 448 -18.25 -34.27 -1.31
C SER A 448 -17.81 -32.81 -1.57
N ILE A 449 -16.81 -32.30 -0.84
CA ILE A 449 -16.28 -30.95 -1.01
C ILE A 449 -15.51 -30.87 -2.33
N THR A 450 -15.90 -29.92 -3.15
CA THR A 450 -15.28 -29.66 -4.46
C THR A 450 -14.36 -28.45 -4.43
N GLU A 451 -13.50 -28.32 -5.47
CA GLU A 451 -12.69 -27.12 -5.69
C GLU A 451 -13.54 -25.84 -5.68
N ASP A 452 -14.73 -25.89 -6.33
CA ASP A 452 -15.64 -24.75 -6.40
C ASP A 452 -16.20 -24.36 -5.04
N ASP A 453 -16.47 -25.32 -4.14
CA ASP A 453 -16.94 -25.05 -2.77
C ASP A 453 -15.86 -24.33 -1.97
N VAL A 454 -14.62 -24.79 -2.04
CA VAL A 454 -13.46 -24.14 -1.39
C VAL A 454 -13.28 -22.71 -1.92
N LYS A 455 -13.29 -22.52 -3.24
CA LYS A 455 -13.18 -21.20 -3.88
C LYS A 455 -14.34 -20.28 -3.51
N LYS A 456 -15.56 -20.79 -3.49
CA LYS A 456 -16.77 -20.05 -3.10
C LYS A 456 -16.72 -19.63 -1.64
N PHE A 457 -16.27 -20.51 -0.77
CA PHE A 457 -16.09 -20.20 0.64
C PHE A 457 -15.00 -19.11 0.84
N ALA A 458 -13.86 -19.27 0.18
CA ALA A 458 -12.78 -18.27 0.22
C ALA A 458 -13.27 -16.90 -0.27
N ARG A 459 -14.00 -16.81 -1.38
CA ARG A 459 -14.56 -15.55 -1.90
C ARG A 459 -15.54 -14.85 -0.96
N LYS A 460 -16.21 -15.61 -0.10
CA LYS A 460 -17.12 -15.05 0.90
C LYS A 460 -16.38 -14.37 2.07
N HIS A 461 -15.15 -14.79 2.35
CA HIS A 461 -14.41 -14.38 3.54
C HIS A 461 -13.16 -13.57 3.23
N LEU A 462 -12.64 -13.63 2.00
CA LEU A 462 -11.40 -12.99 1.57
C LEU A 462 -11.61 -12.12 0.33
N ALA A 463 -10.85 -11.04 0.26
CA ALA A 463 -10.76 -10.22 -0.95
C ALA A 463 -10.35 -11.07 -2.16
N SER A 464 -10.79 -10.66 -3.35
CA SER A 464 -10.66 -11.44 -4.58
C SER A 464 -9.20 -11.80 -4.94
N TYR A 465 -8.25 -10.92 -4.62
CA TYR A 465 -6.82 -11.16 -4.85
C TYR A 465 -6.21 -12.18 -3.89
N LYS A 466 -6.83 -12.46 -2.72
CA LYS A 466 -6.44 -13.48 -1.74
C LYS A 466 -7.07 -14.85 -2.02
N THR A 467 -8.07 -14.90 -2.91
CA THR A 467 -8.79 -16.15 -3.23
C THR A 467 -7.92 -17.08 -4.08
N PRO A 468 -7.78 -18.38 -3.69
CA PRO A 468 -7.06 -19.35 -4.52
C PRO A 468 -7.64 -19.47 -5.92
N ARG A 469 -6.77 -19.50 -6.93
CA ARG A 469 -7.17 -19.73 -8.33
C ARG A 469 -7.19 -21.18 -8.72
N LYS A 470 -6.36 -21.99 -8.02
CA LYS A 470 -6.33 -23.44 -8.14
C LYS A 470 -6.46 -24.05 -6.77
N VAL A 471 -7.17 -25.16 -6.66
CA VAL A 471 -7.30 -25.94 -5.42
C VAL A 471 -7.06 -27.40 -5.76
N ASP A 472 -6.09 -28.01 -5.11
CA ASP A 472 -5.76 -29.43 -5.24
C ASP A 472 -6.07 -30.12 -3.91
N PHE A 473 -6.74 -31.27 -3.99
CA PHE A 473 -6.98 -32.12 -2.82
C PHE A 473 -5.82 -33.10 -2.67
N VAL A 474 -5.25 -33.11 -1.46
CA VAL A 474 -4.11 -33.97 -1.10
C VAL A 474 -4.43 -34.79 0.14
N SER A 475 -3.74 -35.91 0.34
CA SER A 475 -3.92 -36.75 1.52
C SER A 475 -3.31 -36.16 2.78
N GLU A 476 -2.25 -35.34 2.63
CA GLU A 476 -1.57 -34.67 3.73
C GLU A 476 -0.81 -33.43 3.24
N ILE A 477 -0.58 -32.47 4.14
CA ILE A 477 0.29 -31.31 3.88
C ILE A 477 1.71 -31.65 4.36
N PRO A 478 2.69 -31.74 3.47
CA PRO A 478 4.08 -32.04 3.85
C PRO A 478 4.67 -30.90 4.68
N ARG A 479 5.20 -31.24 5.86
CA ARG A 479 5.79 -30.30 6.81
C ARG A 479 7.16 -30.79 7.26
N ASP A 480 8.04 -29.85 7.60
CA ASP A 480 9.34 -30.16 8.23
C ASP A 480 9.17 -30.50 9.73
N GLU A 481 10.28 -30.86 10.40
CA GLU A 481 10.32 -31.18 11.83
C GLU A 481 9.82 -30.04 12.74
N LYS A 482 9.79 -28.80 12.23
CA LYS A 482 9.29 -27.61 12.93
C LYS A 482 7.82 -27.30 12.58
N GLY A 483 7.14 -28.15 11.80
CA GLY A 483 5.77 -27.96 11.36
C GLY A 483 5.59 -26.98 10.19
N LYS A 484 6.68 -26.51 9.56
CA LYS A 484 6.62 -25.61 8.43
C LYS A 484 6.31 -26.40 7.15
N VAL A 485 5.41 -25.88 6.32
CA VAL A 485 5.07 -26.45 5.01
C VAL A 485 6.31 -26.50 4.11
N ILE A 486 6.48 -27.63 3.39
CA ILE A 486 7.56 -27.82 2.41
C ILE A 486 6.98 -27.60 0.99
N PRO A 487 7.09 -26.37 0.42
CA PRO A 487 6.41 -26.02 -0.83
C PRO A 487 6.84 -26.87 -2.03
N ASP A 488 8.11 -27.30 -2.07
CA ASP A 488 8.64 -28.08 -3.19
C ASP A 488 8.05 -29.49 -3.29
N LEU A 489 7.60 -30.05 -2.19
CA LEU A 489 6.89 -31.34 -2.19
C LEU A 489 5.46 -31.15 -2.72
N LEU A 490 4.80 -30.03 -2.39
CA LEU A 490 3.49 -29.68 -2.92
C LEU A 490 3.49 -29.36 -4.42
N ARG A 491 4.57 -28.79 -4.95
CA ARG A 491 4.69 -28.51 -6.39
C ARG A 491 4.80 -29.76 -7.26
N ARG A 492 5.20 -30.87 -6.67
CA ARG A 492 5.40 -32.16 -7.36
C ARG A 492 4.15 -33.06 -7.31
N SER A 493 3.21 -32.76 -6.43
CA SER A 493 1.90 -33.41 -6.34
C SER A 493 0.90 -32.72 -7.29
#